data_47853e39b1ff8680159ca942b4e3f8b0
#
_entry.id   47853e39b1ff8680159ca942b4e3f8b0
#
_cell.length_a   1.000
_cell.length_b   1.000
_cell.length_c   1.000
_cell.angle_alpha   90.00
_cell.angle_beta   90.00
_cell.angle_gamma   90.00
#
_symmetry.space_group_name_H-M   'P 1'
#
loop_
_entity.id
_entity.type
_entity.pdbx_description
1 polymer ?
#
loop_
_entity_poly.entity_id
_entity_poly.type
_entity_poly.pdbx_seq_one_letter_code
_entity_poly.pdbx_strand_id
1 'polypeptide(L)'
;SVGNVVDPEEMVKKYGADTVRLFMLFAALPEKELDWSDEGIEGAYRFLNKIYDLVGKIPKTSKGSRDAYVYNRLHKTIREVTDLMEKMHYNIAVSKIMEFATYLQKNKEFSGKKCFTDSVKNTCLMLAPMTPHIAEEMWNKLGEKGFASVAAWPVWDKKMINEKFDVAEDLIEQTLKDANAVKYLVRTKAKQINIYISPEWKYFAKEIALKNKKDPKRIMFYMMKDERVKRQDGAARYAVHLTKNIMQLKSLMPQKEEYNILKENEKFLSYDLEIFVKVMHANEGIGDRANRGEPGKPGIEIVS
;
A
#
# COMPACT_ATOMS: atom_id res chain seq x y z
N SER A 1 11.46 40.34 6.16
CA SER A 1 10.03 40.03 5.98
C SER A 1 9.40 39.91 7.35
N VAL A 2 8.54 40.83 7.68
CA VAL A 2 7.77 40.85 8.94
C VAL A 2 6.47 40.15 8.63
N GLY A 3 6.27 38.94 9.15
CA GLY A 3 4.95 38.35 8.92
C GLY A 3 4.68 36.96 9.49
N ASN A 4 5.67 36.13 9.73
CA ASN A 4 5.43 34.75 10.17
C ASN A 4 6.53 34.26 11.12
N VAL A 5 6.91 35.11 12.09
CA VAL A 5 7.90 34.73 13.12
C VAL A 5 7.14 34.05 14.24
N VAL A 6 7.43 32.78 14.44
CA VAL A 6 6.91 31.97 15.53
C VAL A 6 8.04 31.74 16.53
N ASP A 7 7.75 31.92 17.83
CA ASP A 7 8.73 31.65 18.88
C ASP A 7 8.98 30.14 19.02
N PRO A 8 10.20 29.64 18.74
CA PRO A 8 10.53 28.24 18.88
C PRO A 8 10.29 27.69 20.28
N GLU A 9 10.52 28.50 21.34
CA GLU A 9 10.32 28.06 22.73
C GLU A 9 8.85 27.80 23.04
N GLU A 10 7.95 28.62 22.53
CA GLU A 10 6.50 28.39 22.68
C GLU A 10 6.07 27.12 21.97
N MET A 11 6.62 26.86 20.78
CA MET A 11 6.30 25.65 20.02
C MET A 11 6.84 24.37 20.70
N VAL A 12 8.05 24.44 21.23
CA VAL A 12 8.64 23.33 22.00
C VAL A 12 7.82 23.06 23.27
N LYS A 13 7.36 24.11 23.97
CA LYS A 13 6.46 23.92 25.14
C LYS A 13 5.13 23.29 24.78
N LYS A 14 4.57 23.66 23.61
CA LYS A 14 3.25 23.20 23.17
C LYS A 14 3.29 21.79 22.56
N TYR A 15 4.25 21.49 21.72
CA TYR A 15 4.27 20.27 20.89
C TYR A 15 5.44 19.32 21.21
N GLY A 16 6.43 19.76 21.97
CA GLY A 16 7.66 19.02 22.25
C GLY A 16 8.75 19.26 21.19
N ALA A 17 10.01 19.11 21.60
CA ALA A 17 11.16 19.36 20.76
C ALA A 17 11.21 18.46 19.51
N ASP A 18 10.88 17.17 19.65
CA ASP A 18 10.91 16.22 18.54
C ASP A 18 9.87 16.55 17.46
N THR A 19 8.70 17.06 17.85
CA THR A 19 7.68 17.51 16.89
C THR A 19 8.16 18.70 16.07
N VAL A 20 8.76 19.69 16.73
CA VAL A 20 9.30 20.87 16.06
C VAL A 20 10.43 20.48 15.10
N ARG A 21 11.36 19.63 15.54
CA ARG A 21 12.44 19.10 14.70
C ARG A 21 11.92 18.35 13.48
N LEU A 22 10.96 17.44 13.68
CA LEU A 22 10.37 16.66 12.60
C LEU A 22 9.65 17.57 11.60
N PHE A 23 8.88 18.53 12.08
CA PHE A 23 8.18 19.50 11.23
C PHE A 23 9.16 20.29 10.37
N MET A 24 10.24 20.84 10.95
CA MET A 24 11.22 21.58 10.19
C MET A 24 11.90 20.76 9.09
N LEU A 25 12.25 19.51 9.39
CA LEU A 25 12.88 18.60 8.42
C LEU A 25 11.92 18.11 7.34
N PHE A 26 10.62 18.06 7.67
CA PHE A 26 9.59 17.61 6.73
C PHE A 26 9.09 18.73 5.82
N ALA A 27 8.94 19.95 6.34
CA ALA A 27 8.28 21.05 5.64
C ALA A 27 9.14 21.69 4.54
N ALA A 28 10.47 21.69 4.68
CA ALA A 28 11.36 22.27 3.68
C ALA A 28 12.67 21.48 3.51
N LEU A 29 13.24 21.58 2.31
CA LEU A 29 14.64 21.18 2.09
C LEU A 29 15.57 22.17 2.83
N PRO A 30 16.76 21.72 3.28
CA PRO A 30 17.70 22.58 4.01
C PRO A 30 18.08 23.89 3.28
N GLU A 31 17.94 23.90 1.96
CA GLU A 31 18.32 25.03 1.08
C GLU A 31 17.15 25.99 0.80
N LYS A 32 15.94 25.69 1.30
CA LYS A 32 14.73 26.49 1.04
C LYS A 32 14.23 27.17 2.29
N GLU A 33 13.61 28.31 2.10
CA GLU A 33 12.88 28.99 3.17
C GLU A 33 11.71 28.12 3.64
N LEU A 34 11.49 28.14 4.96
CA LEU A 34 10.40 27.42 5.62
C LEU A 34 9.26 28.40 5.90
N ASP A 35 8.11 28.15 5.29
CA ASP A 35 6.87 28.78 5.70
C ASP A 35 6.26 28.02 6.87
N TRP A 36 5.98 28.73 7.96
CA TRP A 36 5.34 28.12 9.12
C TRP A 36 3.91 27.67 8.80
N SER A 37 3.54 26.47 9.23
CA SER A 37 2.20 25.90 9.08
C SER A 37 1.75 25.25 10.38
N ASP A 38 0.71 25.78 11.00
CA ASP A 38 0.10 25.19 12.20
C ASP A 38 -0.49 23.80 11.91
N GLU A 39 -1.08 23.59 10.74
CA GLU A 39 -1.57 22.27 10.32
C GLU A 39 -0.42 21.27 10.13
N GLY A 40 0.72 21.74 9.62
CA GLY A 40 1.91 20.93 9.41
C GLY A 40 2.51 20.42 10.72
N ILE A 41 2.69 21.31 11.71
CA ILE A 41 3.24 20.90 13.02
C ILE A 41 2.27 19.99 13.78
N GLU A 42 0.96 20.22 13.70
CA GLU A 42 -0.04 19.32 14.27
C GLU A 42 -0.02 17.95 13.58
N GLY A 43 0.21 17.92 12.28
CA GLY A 43 0.41 16.69 11.52
C GLY A 43 1.60 15.89 12.01
N ALA A 44 2.74 16.55 12.23
CA ALA A 44 3.94 15.94 12.79
C ALA A 44 3.70 15.42 14.23
N TYR A 45 3.02 16.19 15.07
CA TYR A 45 2.65 15.78 16.43
C TYR A 45 1.76 14.53 16.44
N ARG A 46 0.70 14.53 15.62
CA ARG A 46 -0.18 13.35 15.49
C ARG A 46 0.57 12.12 15.00
N PHE A 47 1.50 12.29 14.06
CA PHE A 47 2.32 11.20 13.56
C PHE A 47 3.21 10.60 14.64
N LEU A 48 3.93 11.42 15.42
CA LEU A 48 4.79 10.94 16.50
C LEU A 48 4.01 10.18 17.58
N ASN A 49 2.85 10.70 17.98
CA ASN A 49 1.98 9.98 18.91
C ASN A 49 1.50 8.64 18.33
N LYS A 50 1.10 8.63 17.05
CA LYS A 50 0.67 7.42 16.36
C LYS A 50 1.76 6.35 16.36
N ILE A 51 3.02 6.73 16.07
CA ILE A 51 4.11 5.76 15.98
C ILE A 51 4.53 5.25 17.37
N TYR A 52 4.53 6.11 18.37
CA TYR A 52 4.76 5.72 19.76
C TYR A 52 3.73 4.69 20.24
N ASP A 53 2.48 4.87 19.87
CA ASP A 53 1.40 3.94 20.17
C ASP A 53 1.59 2.54 19.57
N LEU A 54 2.31 2.41 18.44
CA LEU A 54 2.57 1.10 17.84
C LEU A 54 3.38 0.18 18.76
N VAL A 55 4.28 0.74 19.57
CA VAL A 55 5.07 -0.03 20.54
C VAL A 55 4.18 -0.76 21.54
N GLY A 56 3.07 -0.12 21.97
CA GLY A 56 2.09 -0.73 22.88
C GLY A 56 1.12 -1.72 22.23
N LYS A 57 1.17 -1.86 20.91
CA LYS A 57 0.19 -2.61 20.11
C LYS A 57 0.78 -3.85 19.43
N ILE A 58 1.87 -4.40 19.96
CA ILE A 58 2.54 -5.58 19.39
C ILE A 58 1.58 -6.79 19.39
N PRO A 59 1.38 -7.47 18.24
CA PRO A 59 0.53 -8.65 18.15
C PRO A 59 1.03 -9.80 19.03
N LYS A 60 0.10 -10.64 19.52
CA LYS A 60 0.44 -11.82 20.31
C LYS A 60 0.74 -13.06 19.44
N THR A 61 0.27 -13.08 18.22
CA THR A 61 0.44 -14.20 17.26
C THR A 61 1.88 -14.34 16.84
N SER A 62 2.39 -15.56 16.78
CA SER A 62 3.79 -15.83 16.42
C SER A 62 4.07 -15.55 14.92
N LYS A 63 3.10 -15.80 14.04
CA LYS A 63 3.20 -15.63 12.59
C LYS A 63 1.94 -14.99 12.04
N GLY A 64 2.10 -13.97 11.21
CA GLY A 64 1.02 -13.29 10.51
C GLY A 64 0.90 -13.75 9.06
N SER A 65 -0.30 -13.64 8.51
CA SER A 65 -0.56 -13.98 7.09
C SER A 65 0.10 -12.99 6.12
N ARG A 66 0.43 -11.78 6.59
CA ARG A 66 1.04 -10.74 5.77
C ARG A 66 2.49 -10.40 6.15
N ASP A 67 3.15 -11.24 6.94
CA ASP A 67 4.55 -11.01 7.36
C ASP A 67 5.49 -10.78 6.18
N ALA A 68 5.36 -11.58 5.11
CA ALA A 68 6.19 -11.44 3.91
C ALA A 68 5.98 -10.09 3.19
N TYR A 69 4.76 -9.61 3.13
CA TYR A 69 4.41 -8.29 2.58
C TYR A 69 5.01 -7.17 3.44
N VAL A 70 4.87 -7.28 4.76
CA VAL A 70 5.40 -6.28 5.69
C VAL A 70 6.92 -6.23 5.66
N TYR A 71 7.61 -7.37 5.64
CA TYR A 71 9.06 -7.40 5.50
C TYR A 71 9.53 -6.85 4.15
N ASN A 72 8.87 -7.18 3.05
CA ASN A 72 9.17 -6.60 1.74
C ASN A 72 9.10 -5.08 1.78
N ARG A 73 8.02 -4.53 2.31
CA ARG A 73 7.83 -3.08 2.44
C ARG A 73 8.83 -2.45 3.39
N LEU A 74 9.13 -3.08 4.54
CA LEU A 74 10.13 -2.63 5.50
C LEU A 74 11.51 -2.47 4.84
N HIS A 75 12.01 -3.53 4.21
CA HIS A 75 13.35 -3.52 3.63
C HIS A 75 13.48 -2.56 2.45
N LYS A 76 12.43 -2.35 1.68
CA LYS A 76 12.37 -1.29 0.67
C LYS A 76 12.43 0.09 1.30
N THR A 77 11.65 0.31 2.37
CA THR A 77 11.64 1.58 3.10
C THR A 77 13.01 1.88 3.70
N ILE A 78 13.67 0.91 4.34
CA ILE A 78 15.03 1.08 4.89
C ILE A 78 15.99 1.53 3.78
N ARG A 79 15.98 0.85 2.62
CA ARG A 79 16.83 1.20 1.48
C ARG A 79 16.57 2.64 1.00
N GLU A 80 15.29 2.96 0.73
CA GLU A 80 14.90 4.28 0.22
C GLU A 80 15.24 5.39 1.23
N VAL A 81 14.95 5.19 2.52
CA VAL A 81 15.25 6.17 3.57
C VAL A 81 16.75 6.35 3.73
N THR A 82 17.56 5.28 3.67
CA THR A 82 19.02 5.38 3.72
C THR A 82 19.55 6.25 2.58
N ASP A 83 19.16 5.97 1.34
CA ASP A 83 19.57 6.75 0.17
C ASP A 83 19.14 8.21 0.25
N LEU A 84 17.96 8.49 0.81
CA LEU A 84 17.44 9.85 0.96
C LEU A 84 18.15 10.62 2.08
N MET A 85 18.48 9.95 3.18
CA MET A 85 19.25 10.56 4.29
C MET A 85 20.66 10.93 3.87
N GLU A 86 21.34 10.07 3.10
CA GLU A 86 22.68 10.36 2.54
C GLU A 86 22.65 11.57 1.60
N LYS A 87 21.56 11.80 0.88
CA LYS A 87 21.36 12.93 -0.04
C LYS A 87 20.75 14.16 0.64
N MET A 88 20.56 14.15 1.95
CA MET A 88 19.90 15.22 2.74
C MET A 88 18.48 15.55 2.28
N HIS A 89 17.78 14.61 1.63
CA HIS A 89 16.37 14.73 1.24
C HIS A 89 15.44 14.32 2.39
N TYR A 90 15.57 15.00 3.53
CA TYR A 90 14.90 14.65 4.79
C TYR A 90 13.38 14.68 4.69
N ASN A 91 12.81 15.61 3.96
CA ASN A 91 11.37 15.73 3.77
C ASN A 91 10.77 14.48 3.09
N ILE A 92 11.46 13.93 2.08
CA ILE A 92 11.04 12.71 1.40
C ILE A 92 11.28 11.49 2.31
N ALA A 93 12.40 11.46 3.03
CA ALA A 93 12.70 10.40 3.98
C ALA A 93 11.61 10.29 5.07
N VAL A 94 11.21 11.42 5.67
CA VAL A 94 10.10 11.48 6.64
C VAL A 94 8.81 10.97 6.01
N SER A 95 8.47 11.41 4.79
CA SER A 95 7.29 10.91 4.08
C SER A 95 7.30 9.39 3.94
N LYS A 96 8.44 8.79 3.56
CA LYS A 96 8.59 7.33 3.43
C LYS A 96 8.40 6.60 4.76
N ILE A 97 8.90 7.15 5.85
CA ILE A 97 8.69 6.59 7.19
C ILE A 97 7.21 6.69 7.59
N MET A 98 6.54 7.82 7.30
CA MET A 98 5.12 8.02 7.55
C MET A 98 4.23 7.05 6.75
N GLU A 99 4.55 6.84 5.47
CA GLU A 99 3.89 5.86 4.61
C GLU A 99 4.01 4.44 5.20
N PHE A 100 5.25 4.06 5.59
CA PHE A 100 5.50 2.76 6.18
C PHE A 100 4.79 2.56 7.52
N ALA A 101 4.81 3.55 8.41
CA ALA A 101 4.12 3.47 9.69
C ALA A 101 2.60 3.30 9.53
N THR A 102 2.02 3.99 8.53
CA THR A 102 0.60 3.85 8.19
C THR A 102 0.30 2.45 7.64
N TYR A 103 1.16 1.95 6.76
CA TYR A 103 1.07 0.61 6.23
C TYR A 103 1.19 -0.46 7.34
N LEU A 104 2.15 -0.30 8.26
CA LEU A 104 2.36 -1.21 9.38
C LEU A 104 1.13 -1.24 10.30
N GLN A 105 0.55 -0.09 10.61
CA GLN A 105 -0.67 -0.02 11.42
C GLN A 105 -1.84 -0.75 10.77
N LYS A 106 -2.02 -0.59 9.46
CA LYS A 106 -3.07 -1.26 8.69
C LYS A 106 -2.90 -2.78 8.68
N ASN A 107 -1.66 -3.24 8.69
CA ASN A 107 -1.30 -4.67 8.66
C ASN A 107 -1.14 -5.31 10.04
N LYS A 108 -1.37 -4.59 11.12
CA LYS A 108 -1.11 -5.04 12.50
C LYS A 108 -1.77 -6.37 12.83
N GLU A 109 -3.08 -6.50 12.58
CA GLU A 109 -3.85 -7.71 12.91
C GLU A 109 -3.47 -8.93 12.06
N PHE A 110 -2.72 -8.70 10.97
CA PHE A 110 -2.26 -9.70 10.02
C PHE A 110 -0.75 -9.96 10.08
N SER A 111 -0.08 -9.31 11.05
CA SER A 111 1.35 -9.45 11.31
C SER A 111 1.63 -10.34 12.51
N GLY A 112 2.69 -11.14 12.44
CA GLY A 112 3.22 -11.88 13.59
C GLY A 112 4.02 -10.97 14.51
N LYS A 113 4.14 -11.39 15.79
CA LYS A 113 4.87 -10.64 16.83
C LYS A 113 6.25 -10.21 16.38
N LYS A 114 7.05 -11.15 15.84
CA LYS A 114 8.42 -10.86 15.42
C LYS A 114 8.47 -9.83 14.29
N CYS A 115 7.69 -10.05 13.23
CA CYS A 115 7.66 -9.16 12.07
C CYS A 115 7.25 -7.73 12.47
N PHE A 116 6.21 -7.61 13.29
CA PHE A 116 5.74 -6.31 13.77
C PHE A 116 6.77 -5.63 14.67
N THR A 117 7.38 -6.35 15.63
CA THR A 117 8.41 -5.81 16.53
C THR A 117 9.63 -5.34 15.73
N ASP A 118 10.14 -6.16 14.81
CA ASP A 118 11.27 -5.81 13.93
C ASP A 118 10.94 -4.53 13.13
N SER A 119 9.70 -4.42 12.62
CA SER A 119 9.24 -3.27 11.86
C SER A 119 9.19 -1.99 12.70
N VAL A 120 8.64 -2.06 13.91
CA VAL A 120 8.60 -0.91 14.84
C VAL A 120 10.01 -0.51 15.26
N LYS A 121 10.88 -1.47 15.56
CA LYS A 121 12.28 -1.24 15.94
C LYS A 121 13.05 -0.53 14.82
N ASN A 122 12.96 -1.01 13.58
CA ASN A 122 13.65 -0.38 12.45
C ASN A 122 13.09 1.03 12.16
N THR A 123 11.77 1.23 12.35
CA THR A 123 11.16 2.56 12.21
C THR A 123 11.68 3.54 13.28
N CYS A 124 11.82 3.06 14.53
CA CYS A 124 12.42 3.81 15.62
C CYS A 124 13.84 4.27 15.26
N LEU A 125 14.69 3.35 14.76
CA LEU A 125 16.06 3.68 14.36
C LEU A 125 16.12 4.67 13.20
N MET A 126 15.24 4.55 12.19
CA MET A 126 15.18 5.53 11.10
C MET A 126 14.74 6.92 11.57
N LEU A 127 13.95 7.01 12.62
CA LEU A 127 13.50 8.29 13.21
C LEU A 127 14.52 8.88 14.18
N ALA A 128 15.37 8.09 14.82
CA ALA A 128 16.27 8.51 15.89
C ALA A 128 17.12 9.77 15.57
N PRO A 129 17.68 9.95 14.37
CA PRO A 129 18.41 11.19 14.05
C PRO A 129 17.54 12.46 14.02
N MET A 130 16.26 12.29 13.73
CA MET A 130 15.31 13.39 13.57
C MET A 130 14.52 13.67 14.86
N THR A 131 14.13 12.62 15.56
CA THR A 131 13.28 12.67 16.77
C THR A 131 13.88 11.80 17.89
N PRO A 132 15.02 12.24 18.47
CA PRO A 132 15.80 11.40 19.40
C PRO A 132 15.06 11.03 20.67
N HIS A 133 14.27 11.94 21.26
CA HIS A 133 13.64 11.67 22.54
C HIS A 133 12.56 10.59 22.43
N ILE A 134 11.68 10.68 21.44
CA ILE A 134 10.64 9.67 21.22
C ILE A 134 11.26 8.34 20.77
N ALA A 135 12.36 8.37 20.02
CA ALA A 135 13.06 7.17 19.60
C ALA A 135 13.67 6.43 20.82
N GLU A 136 14.28 7.14 21.77
CA GLU A 136 14.79 6.54 23.01
C GLU A 136 13.67 5.95 23.87
N GLU A 137 12.54 6.64 24.00
CA GLU A 137 11.37 6.12 24.70
C GLU A 137 10.81 4.84 24.06
N MET A 138 10.71 4.83 22.73
CA MET A 138 10.27 3.64 21.97
C MET A 138 11.25 2.49 22.14
N TRP A 139 12.56 2.77 22.07
CA TRP A 139 13.64 1.80 22.24
C TRP A 139 13.59 1.10 23.60
N ASN A 140 13.47 1.91 24.66
CA ASN A 140 13.33 1.41 26.02
C ASN A 140 12.05 0.57 26.20
N LYS A 141 10.93 1.04 25.66
CA LYS A 141 9.63 0.36 25.74
C LYS A 141 9.60 -0.97 24.96
N LEU A 142 10.41 -1.09 23.90
CA LEU A 142 10.65 -2.35 23.17
C LEU A 142 11.51 -3.34 23.97
N GLY A 143 12.13 -2.91 25.08
CA GLY A 143 13.03 -3.72 25.89
C GLY A 143 14.44 -3.88 25.30
N GLU A 144 14.82 -3.00 24.38
CA GLU A 144 16.15 -3.00 23.76
C GLU A 144 17.19 -2.41 24.72
N LYS A 145 18.42 -2.90 24.63
CA LYS A 145 19.52 -2.46 25.50
C LYS A 145 20.28 -1.25 24.91
N GLY A 146 20.80 -0.40 25.79
CA GLY A 146 21.54 0.80 25.38
C GLY A 146 20.60 1.90 24.86
N PHE A 147 21.12 2.76 24.01
CA PHE A 147 20.38 3.89 23.43
C PHE A 147 20.15 3.70 21.93
N ALA A 148 18.99 4.13 21.44
CA ALA A 148 18.66 4.14 20.02
C ALA A 148 19.66 5.00 19.22
N SER A 149 20.10 6.11 19.80
CA SER A 149 21.05 7.06 19.19
C SER A 149 22.45 6.52 18.93
N VAL A 150 22.86 5.43 19.64
CA VAL A 150 24.15 4.75 19.42
C VAL A 150 23.99 3.38 18.77
N ALA A 151 22.77 2.94 18.53
CA ALA A 151 22.50 1.70 17.83
C ALA A 151 22.86 1.80 16.34
N ALA A 152 23.19 0.67 15.75
CA ALA A 152 23.51 0.64 14.33
C ALA A 152 22.29 1.04 13.47
N TRP A 153 22.55 1.82 12.41
CA TRP A 153 21.54 2.13 11.41
C TRP A 153 20.95 0.87 10.78
N PRO A 154 19.64 0.83 10.48
CA PRO A 154 19.00 -0.34 9.90
C PRO A 154 19.62 -0.74 8.56
N VAL A 155 19.82 -2.03 8.36
CA VAL A 155 20.36 -2.58 7.11
C VAL A 155 19.27 -3.34 6.37
N TRP A 156 19.06 -3.01 5.10
CA TRP A 156 18.12 -3.75 4.27
C TRP A 156 18.73 -5.05 3.73
N ASP A 157 17.89 -6.08 3.61
CA ASP A 157 18.29 -7.37 3.02
C ASP A 157 17.61 -7.54 1.66
N LYS A 158 18.42 -7.71 0.60
CA LYS A 158 17.92 -7.94 -0.77
C LYS A 158 17.02 -9.18 -0.87
N LYS A 159 17.23 -10.20 -0.05
CA LYS A 159 16.43 -11.42 -0.04
C LYS A 159 15.01 -11.19 0.45
N MET A 160 14.78 -10.15 1.24
CA MET A 160 13.47 -9.76 1.75
C MET A 160 12.68 -8.91 0.74
N ILE A 161 13.34 -8.40 -0.32
CA ILE A 161 12.69 -7.59 -1.35
C ILE A 161 12.32 -8.50 -2.53
N ASN A 162 11.01 -8.54 -2.86
CA ASN A 162 10.51 -9.32 -3.97
C ASN A 162 9.36 -8.54 -4.67
N GLU A 163 9.58 -8.19 -5.93
CA GLU A 163 8.63 -7.42 -6.75
C GLU A 163 7.24 -8.07 -6.86
N LYS A 164 7.13 -9.38 -6.66
CA LYS A 164 5.82 -10.05 -6.64
C LYS A 164 4.91 -9.51 -5.54
N PHE A 165 5.47 -9.16 -4.37
CA PHE A 165 4.68 -8.56 -3.30
C PHE A 165 4.23 -7.14 -3.64
N ASP A 166 5.00 -6.39 -4.42
CA ASP A 166 4.60 -5.05 -4.88
C ASP A 166 3.42 -5.15 -5.85
N VAL A 167 3.51 -6.05 -6.82
CA VAL A 167 2.43 -6.30 -7.79
C VAL A 167 1.17 -6.80 -7.08
N ALA A 168 1.33 -7.65 -6.06
CA ALA A 168 0.22 -8.13 -5.25
C ALA A 168 -0.41 -7.00 -4.42
N GLU A 169 0.39 -6.13 -3.80
CA GLU A 169 -0.11 -4.96 -3.06
C GLU A 169 -0.85 -3.98 -3.98
N ASP A 170 -0.32 -3.70 -5.16
CA ASP A 170 -0.99 -2.84 -6.15
C ASP A 170 -2.37 -3.39 -6.51
N LEU A 171 -2.49 -4.72 -6.71
CA LEU A 171 -3.77 -5.37 -6.99
C LEU A 171 -4.73 -5.24 -5.80
N ILE A 172 -4.26 -5.51 -4.58
CA ILE A 172 -5.05 -5.42 -3.35
C ILE A 172 -5.53 -3.97 -3.13
N GLU A 173 -4.63 -2.99 -3.22
CA GLU A 173 -4.97 -1.58 -3.04
C GLU A 173 -5.96 -1.08 -4.09
N GLN A 174 -5.78 -1.47 -5.36
CA GLN A 174 -6.72 -1.11 -6.42
C GLN A 174 -8.09 -1.75 -6.19
N THR A 175 -8.11 -3.01 -5.78
CA THR A 175 -9.36 -3.72 -5.45
C THR A 175 -10.09 -3.07 -4.27
N LEU A 176 -9.36 -2.64 -3.23
CA LEU A 176 -9.92 -1.90 -2.10
C LEU A 176 -10.50 -0.55 -2.52
N LYS A 177 -9.80 0.20 -3.38
CA LYS A 177 -10.30 1.49 -3.92
C LYS A 177 -11.58 1.30 -4.71
N ASP A 178 -11.62 0.31 -5.61
CA ASP A 178 -12.78 0.02 -6.43
C ASP A 178 -13.96 -0.48 -5.57
N ALA A 179 -13.70 -1.33 -4.58
CA ALA A 179 -14.73 -1.82 -3.66
C ALA A 179 -15.32 -0.70 -2.79
N ASN A 180 -14.49 0.21 -2.27
CA ASN A 180 -14.96 1.39 -1.54
C ASN A 180 -15.78 2.31 -2.42
N ALA A 181 -15.38 2.54 -3.67
CA ALA A 181 -16.14 3.35 -4.62
C ALA A 181 -17.53 2.75 -4.88
N VAL A 182 -17.62 1.43 -5.09
CA VAL A 182 -18.90 0.75 -5.29
C VAL A 182 -19.74 0.77 -4.01
N LYS A 183 -19.12 0.55 -2.84
CA LYS A 183 -19.78 0.62 -1.53
C LYS A 183 -20.40 1.99 -1.27
N TYR A 184 -19.72 3.08 -1.64
CA TYR A 184 -20.22 4.44 -1.50
C TYR A 184 -21.45 4.73 -2.38
N LEU A 185 -21.51 4.12 -3.58
CA LEU A 185 -22.63 4.31 -4.52
C LEU A 185 -23.91 3.56 -4.11
N VAL A 186 -23.78 2.51 -3.29
CA VAL A 186 -24.91 1.68 -2.86
C VAL A 186 -25.46 2.22 -1.53
N ARG A 187 -26.67 2.78 -1.57
CA ARG A 187 -27.34 3.39 -0.41
C ARG A 187 -27.91 2.38 0.61
N THR A 188 -27.89 1.08 0.31
CA THR A 188 -28.41 0.02 1.19
C THR A 188 -27.32 -0.50 2.12
N LYS A 189 -27.71 -1.04 3.29
CA LYS A 189 -26.77 -1.73 4.20
C LYS A 189 -26.22 -2.97 3.51
N ALA A 190 -24.99 -2.86 3.01
CA ALA A 190 -24.29 -3.98 2.42
C ALA A 190 -23.97 -5.04 3.50
N LYS A 191 -24.23 -6.33 3.22
CA LYS A 191 -23.88 -7.45 4.09
C LYS A 191 -22.59 -8.15 3.65
N GLN A 192 -22.35 -8.16 2.35
CA GLN A 192 -21.21 -8.86 1.74
C GLN A 192 -20.77 -8.15 0.47
N ILE A 193 -19.48 -8.25 0.17
CA ILE A 193 -18.91 -7.89 -1.12
C ILE A 193 -18.38 -9.16 -1.78
N ASN A 194 -18.85 -9.42 -2.99
CA ASN A 194 -18.30 -10.46 -3.85
C ASN A 194 -17.28 -9.82 -4.81
N ILE A 195 -16.07 -10.38 -4.85
CA ILE A 195 -15.00 -10.02 -5.77
C ILE A 195 -14.85 -11.15 -6.78
N TYR A 196 -15.09 -10.85 -8.04
CA TYR A 196 -15.09 -11.83 -9.12
C TYR A 196 -13.83 -11.70 -9.99
N ILE A 197 -13.02 -12.74 -10.01
CA ILE A 197 -11.89 -12.84 -10.94
C ILE A 197 -12.45 -13.01 -12.35
N SER A 198 -11.96 -12.25 -13.27
CA SER A 198 -12.39 -12.24 -14.66
C SER A 198 -12.38 -13.64 -15.31
N PRO A 199 -13.28 -13.90 -16.26
CA PRO A 199 -13.26 -15.16 -17.01
C PRO A 199 -11.92 -15.37 -17.74
N GLU A 200 -11.48 -16.61 -17.84
CA GLU A 200 -10.17 -16.97 -18.40
C GLU A 200 -9.95 -16.45 -19.82
N TRP A 201 -11.00 -16.46 -20.64
CA TRP A 201 -10.92 -15.96 -22.02
C TRP A 201 -10.47 -14.50 -22.12
N LYS A 202 -10.75 -13.65 -21.12
CA LYS A 202 -10.28 -12.27 -21.09
C LYS A 202 -8.77 -12.16 -20.88
N TYR A 203 -8.17 -13.10 -20.15
CA TYR A 203 -6.72 -13.19 -20.00
C TYR A 203 -6.07 -13.56 -21.33
N PHE A 204 -6.62 -14.54 -22.08
CA PHE A 204 -6.14 -14.86 -23.43
C PHE A 204 -6.30 -13.68 -24.39
N ALA A 205 -7.43 -12.99 -24.35
CA ALA A 205 -7.66 -11.80 -25.14
C ALA A 205 -6.64 -10.70 -24.83
N LYS A 206 -6.37 -10.41 -23.56
CA LYS A 206 -5.38 -9.42 -23.14
C LYS A 206 -3.95 -9.84 -23.52
N GLU A 207 -3.62 -11.12 -23.43
CA GLU A 207 -2.33 -11.66 -23.88
C GLU A 207 -2.12 -11.43 -25.39
N ILE A 208 -3.14 -11.72 -26.21
CA ILE A 208 -3.12 -11.46 -27.65
C ILE A 208 -2.91 -9.96 -27.91
N ALA A 209 -3.63 -9.09 -27.18
CA ALA A 209 -3.48 -7.64 -27.35
C ALA A 209 -2.07 -7.17 -27.00
N LEU A 210 -1.49 -7.64 -25.91
CA LEU A 210 -0.13 -7.29 -25.49
C LEU A 210 0.94 -7.74 -26.50
N LYS A 211 0.81 -8.94 -27.06
CA LYS A 211 1.70 -9.47 -28.10
C LYS A 211 1.63 -8.65 -29.40
N ASN A 212 0.48 -8.04 -29.69
CA ASN A 212 0.23 -7.26 -30.89
C ASN A 212 0.16 -5.75 -30.63
N LYS A 213 0.72 -5.26 -29.54
CA LYS A 213 0.66 -3.85 -29.12
C LYS A 213 1.18 -2.87 -30.20
N LYS A 214 2.13 -3.30 -31.04
CA LYS A 214 2.69 -2.49 -32.14
C LYS A 214 1.75 -2.36 -33.35
N ASP A 215 0.77 -3.25 -33.50
CA ASP A 215 -0.20 -3.22 -34.60
C ASP A 215 -1.64 -3.44 -34.09
N PRO A 216 -2.25 -2.40 -33.50
CA PRO A 216 -3.57 -2.50 -32.90
C PRO A 216 -4.66 -2.99 -33.89
N LYS A 217 -4.52 -2.74 -35.19
CA LYS A 217 -5.49 -3.16 -36.23
C LYS A 217 -5.59 -4.68 -36.31
N ARG A 218 -4.52 -5.40 -35.97
CA ARG A 218 -4.50 -6.86 -36.03
C ARG A 218 -5.03 -7.54 -34.75
N ILE A 219 -5.21 -6.81 -33.67
CA ILE A 219 -5.68 -7.38 -32.40
C ILE A 219 -7.04 -8.07 -32.58
N MET A 220 -8.00 -7.37 -33.19
CA MET A 220 -9.32 -7.93 -33.49
C MET A 220 -9.22 -9.21 -34.32
N PHE A 221 -8.40 -9.21 -35.37
CA PHE A 221 -8.22 -10.36 -36.23
C PHE A 221 -7.67 -11.58 -35.46
N TYR A 222 -6.62 -11.40 -34.65
CA TYR A 222 -6.05 -12.50 -33.88
C TYR A 222 -6.99 -13.01 -32.79
N MET A 223 -7.73 -12.10 -32.12
CA MET A 223 -8.71 -12.50 -31.12
C MET A 223 -9.86 -13.31 -31.73
N MET A 224 -10.33 -12.92 -32.90
CA MET A 224 -11.41 -13.65 -33.62
C MET A 224 -10.94 -14.96 -34.28
N LYS A 225 -9.63 -15.20 -34.37
CA LYS A 225 -9.05 -16.49 -34.77
C LYS A 225 -8.83 -17.46 -33.60
N ASP A 226 -8.73 -16.96 -32.38
CA ASP A 226 -8.46 -17.79 -31.18
C ASP A 226 -9.77 -18.43 -30.71
N GLU A 227 -9.83 -19.77 -30.73
CA GLU A 227 -11.01 -20.56 -30.33
C GLU A 227 -11.45 -20.29 -28.89
N ARG A 228 -10.51 -19.93 -27.99
CA ARG A 228 -10.78 -19.65 -26.59
C ARG A 228 -11.49 -18.30 -26.40
N VAL A 229 -11.39 -17.42 -27.36
CA VAL A 229 -11.90 -16.03 -27.31
C VAL A 229 -13.12 -15.84 -28.21
N LYS A 230 -13.06 -16.28 -29.49
CA LYS A 230 -14.05 -15.95 -30.52
C LYS A 230 -15.50 -16.38 -30.20
N ARG A 231 -15.65 -17.48 -29.44
CA ARG A 231 -16.96 -18.03 -29.08
C ARG A 231 -17.58 -17.38 -27.85
N GLN A 232 -16.85 -16.46 -27.20
CA GLN A 232 -17.30 -15.85 -25.96
C GLN A 232 -18.23 -14.67 -26.22
N ASP A 233 -19.30 -14.60 -25.45
CA ASP A 233 -20.20 -13.45 -25.53
C ASP A 233 -19.46 -12.16 -25.15
N GLY A 234 -19.62 -11.13 -25.96
CA GLY A 234 -18.92 -9.86 -25.80
C GLY A 234 -17.46 -9.81 -26.28
N ALA A 235 -16.89 -10.90 -26.83
CA ALA A 235 -15.49 -10.94 -27.29
C ALA A 235 -15.15 -9.82 -28.28
N ALA A 236 -16.02 -9.54 -29.24
CA ALA A 236 -15.82 -8.47 -30.20
C ALA A 236 -15.80 -7.09 -29.55
N ARG A 237 -16.71 -6.82 -28.62
CA ARG A 237 -16.74 -5.57 -27.84
C ARG A 237 -15.48 -5.41 -27.00
N TYR A 238 -15.04 -6.49 -26.36
CA TYR A 238 -13.83 -6.50 -25.55
C TYR A 238 -12.57 -6.27 -26.41
N ALA A 239 -12.50 -6.83 -27.60
CA ALA A 239 -11.42 -6.58 -28.56
C ALA A 239 -11.31 -5.10 -28.93
N VAL A 240 -12.46 -4.45 -29.21
CA VAL A 240 -12.51 -2.99 -29.46
C VAL A 240 -12.01 -2.20 -28.23
N HIS A 241 -12.45 -2.59 -27.03
CA HIS A 241 -12.00 -1.97 -25.79
C HIS A 241 -10.48 -2.07 -25.61
N LEU A 242 -9.90 -3.27 -25.75
CA LEU A 242 -8.45 -3.47 -25.66
C LEU A 242 -7.69 -2.68 -26.72
N THR A 243 -8.20 -2.62 -27.95
CA THR A 243 -7.56 -1.86 -29.04
C THR A 243 -7.52 -0.37 -28.74
N LYS A 244 -8.61 0.21 -28.21
CA LYS A 244 -8.67 1.62 -27.83
C LYS A 244 -7.73 1.96 -26.67
N ASN A 245 -7.56 1.04 -25.73
CA ASN A 245 -6.77 1.26 -24.50
C ASN A 245 -5.38 0.61 -24.57
N ILE A 246 -4.90 0.22 -25.74
CA ILE A 246 -3.67 -0.58 -25.93
C ILE A 246 -2.45 0.05 -25.27
N MET A 247 -2.32 1.38 -25.28
CA MET A 247 -1.19 2.09 -24.70
C MET A 247 -1.19 2.04 -23.17
N GLN A 248 -2.34 1.84 -22.55
CA GLN A 248 -2.53 1.79 -21.09
C GLN A 248 -2.44 0.36 -20.55
N LEU A 249 -2.39 -0.65 -21.42
CA LEU A 249 -2.31 -2.04 -20.98
C LEU A 249 -1.00 -2.29 -20.24
N LYS A 250 -1.14 -2.63 -18.96
CA LYS A 250 -0.04 -3.12 -18.11
C LYS A 250 0.27 -4.59 -18.41
N SER A 251 1.38 -5.07 -17.84
CA SER A 251 1.71 -6.50 -17.85
C SER A 251 0.52 -7.34 -17.35
N LEU A 252 0.41 -8.55 -17.87
CA LEU A 252 -0.65 -9.48 -17.52
C LEU A 252 -0.18 -10.38 -16.38
N MET A 253 -0.92 -10.38 -15.27
CA MET A 253 -0.83 -11.38 -14.22
C MET A 253 -1.67 -12.60 -14.64
N PRO A 254 -1.20 -13.85 -14.47
CA PRO A 254 -2.02 -15.04 -14.71
C PRO A 254 -3.26 -15.06 -13.82
N GLN A 255 -4.41 -15.53 -14.37
CA GLN A 255 -5.67 -15.60 -13.63
C GLN A 255 -5.54 -16.31 -12.28
N LYS A 256 -4.83 -17.45 -12.25
CA LYS A 256 -4.61 -18.23 -11.03
C LYS A 256 -3.85 -17.46 -9.97
N GLU A 257 -2.87 -16.66 -10.39
CA GLU A 257 -2.06 -15.84 -9.48
C GLU A 257 -2.93 -14.69 -8.92
N GLU A 258 -3.71 -14.01 -9.75
CA GLU A 258 -4.65 -12.97 -9.33
C GLU A 258 -5.67 -13.52 -8.32
N TYR A 259 -6.26 -14.69 -8.60
CA TYR A 259 -7.17 -15.38 -7.68
C TYR A 259 -6.50 -15.69 -6.35
N ASN A 260 -5.32 -16.31 -6.37
CA ASN A 260 -4.62 -16.69 -5.15
C ASN A 260 -4.28 -15.49 -4.27
N ILE A 261 -3.77 -14.41 -4.87
CA ILE A 261 -3.44 -13.17 -4.14
C ILE A 261 -4.68 -12.64 -3.41
N LEU A 262 -5.80 -12.47 -4.12
CA LEU A 262 -7.00 -11.92 -3.53
C LEU A 262 -7.64 -12.89 -2.52
N LYS A 263 -7.60 -14.19 -2.80
CA LYS A 263 -8.14 -15.23 -1.91
C LYS A 263 -7.36 -15.35 -0.59
N GLU A 264 -6.05 -15.34 -0.65
CA GLU A 264 -5.18 -15.36 0.53
C GLU A 264 -5.34 -14.09 1.39
N ASN A 265 -5.71 -12.97 0.77
CA ASN A 265 -5.95 -11.68 1.43
C ASN A 265 -7.44 -11.38 1.72
N GLU A 266 -8.34 -12.33 1.56
CA GLU A 266 -9.80 -12.16 1.75
C GLU A 266 -10.15 -11.64 3.16
N LYS A 267 -9.45 -12.10 4.19
CA LYS A 267 -9.62 -11.61 5.57
C LYS A 267 -9.13 -10.18 5.75
N PHE A 268 -8.01 -9.84 5.12
CA PHE A 268 -7.47 -8.47 5.12
C PHE A 268 -8.42 -7.51 4.40
N LEU A 269 -8.92 -7.90 3.23
CA LEU A 269 -9.93 -7.14 2.48
C LEU A 269 -11.20 -6.92 3.29
N SER A 270 -11.67 -7.98 3.97
CA SER A 270 -12.85 -7.91 4.84
C SER A 270 -12.65 -6.94 6.01
N TYR A 271 -11.48 -6.97 6.62
CA TYR A 271 -11.12 -6.09 7.73
C TYR A 271 -11.06 -4.62 7.29
N ASP A 272 -10.37 -4.34 6.18
CA ASP A 272 -10.18 -2.97 5.68
C ASP A 272 -11.49 -2.34 5.17
N LEU A 273 -12.36 -3.14 4.55
CA LEU A 273 -13.66 -2.70 4.06
C LEU A 273 -14.75 -2.71 5.15
N GLU A 274 -14.45 -3.23 6.35
CA GLU A 274 -15.41 -3.40 7.45
C GLU A 274 -16.69 -4.16 7.02
N ILE A 275 -16.52 -5.13 6.11
CA ILE A 275 -17.61 -5.94 5.58
C ILE A 275 -17.07 -7.29 5.12
N PHE A 276 -17.88 -8.33 5.19
CA PHE A 276 -17.49 -9.65 4.72
C PHE A 276 -17.22 -9.63 3.20
N VAL A 277 -16.02 -10.06 2.82
CA VAL A 277 -15.59 -10.18 1.42
C VAL A 277 -15.48 -11.65 1.04
N LYS A 278 -15.96 -12.00 -0.15
CA LYS A 278 -15.81 -13.32 -0.75
C LYS A 278 -15.20 -13.20 -2.14
N VAL A 279 -14.06 -13.87 -2.35
CA VAL A 279 -13.37 -13.93 -3.64
C VAL A 279 -13.79 -15.21 -4.38
N MET A 280 -14.23 -15.06 -5.62
CA MET A 280 -14.78 -16.12 -6.46
C MET A 280 -14.34 -15.94 -7.92
N HIS A 281 -14.45 -16.98 -8.72
CA HIS A 281 -14.35 -16.85 -10.18
C HIS A 281 -15.65 -16.32 -10.78
N ALA A 282 -15.56 -15.64 -11.93
CA ALA A 282 -16.75 -15.07 -12.59
C ALA A 282 -17.82 -16.09 -12.94
N ASN A 283 -17.45 -17.34 -13.23
CA ASN A 283 -18.38 -18.45 -13.51
C ASN A 283 -19.16 -18.94 -12.28
N GLU A 284 -18.74 -18.56 -11.08
CA GLU A 284 -19.45 -18.87 -9.82
C GLU A 284 -20.50 -17.80 -9.48
N GLY A 285 -20.48 -16.66 -10.19
CA GLY A 285 -21.39 -15.54 -9.96
C GLY A 285 -22.68 -15.65 -10.78
N ILE A 286 -23.75 -15.07 -10.24
CA ILE A 286 -25.05 -14.98 -10.92
C ILE A 286 -25.22 -13.58 -11.49
N GLY A 287 -25.20 -13.44 -12.83
CA GLY A 287 -25.53 -12.20 -13.53
C GLY A 287 -24.33 -11.45 -14.15
N ASP A 288 -24.66 -10.30 -14.79
CA ASP A 288 -23.70 -9.49 -15.59
C ASP A 288 -22.54 -8.91 -14.81
N ARG A 289 -22.68 -8.70 -13.51
CA ARG A 289 -21.64 -8.05 -12.69
C ARG A 289 -20.39 -8.90 -12.53
N ALA A 290 -20.55 -10.22 -12.43
CA ALA A 290 -19.42 -11.15 -12.40
C ALA A 290 -18.55 -11.07 -13.67
N ASN A 291 -19.17 -10.79 -14.82
CA ASN A 291 -18.49 -10.70 -16.11
C ASN A 291 -17.91 -9.30 -16.42
N ARG A 292 -18.16 -8.27 -15.60
CA ARG A 292 -17.64 -6.90 -15.84
C ARG A 292 -16.18 -6.74 -15.50
N GLY A 293 -15.62 -7.60 -14.66
CA GLY A 293 -14.20 -7.56 -14.30
C GLY A 293 -13.28 -7.71 -15.52
N GLU A 294 -12.07 -7.19 -15.39
CA GLU A 294 -10.98 -7.32 -16.36
C GLU A 294 -9.73 -7.89 -15.67
N PRO A 295 -8.83 -8.56 -16.39
CA PRO A 295 -7.57 -9.04 -15.79
C PRO A 295 -6.82 -7.92 -15.07
N GLY A 296 -6.57 -8.08 -13.76
CA GLY A 296 -5.98 -7.06 -12.89
C GLY A 296 -6.96 -6.00 -12.37
N LYS A 297 -8.27 -6.15 -12.68
CA LYS A 297 -9.34 -5.30 -12.16
C LYS A 297 -10.60 -6.15 -11.98
N PRO A 298 -10.73 -6.87 -10.87
CA PRO A 298 -11.81 -7.82 -10.64
C PRO A 298 -13.19 -7.13 -10.62
N GLY A 299 -14.22 -7.90 -10.94
CA GLY A 299 -15.60 -7.45 -10.82
C GLY A 299 -16.01 -7.36 -9.36
N ILE A 300 -16.79 -6.34 -9.00
CA ILE A 300 -17.23 -6.09 -7.63
C ILE A 300 -18.74 -6.03 -7.59
N GLU A 301 -19.34 -6.80 -6.68
CA GLU A 301 -20.76 -6.83 -6.43
C GLU A 301 -21.03 -6.68 -4.93
N ILE A 302 -22.01 -5.84 -4.59
CA ILE A 302 -22.49 -5.68 -3.22
C ILE A 302 -23.76 -6.51 -3.06
N VAL A 303 -23.75 -7.36 -2.05
CA VAL A 303 -24.90 -8.17 -1.63
C VAL A 303 -25.54 -7.51 -0.39
N SER A 304 -26.82 -7.21 -0.48
CA SER A 304 -27.61 -6.52 0.56
C SER A 304 -28.24 -7.50 1.54
#